data_add2aa9a90584659a5b7a01f642b3597
#
_entry.id   add2aa9a90584659a5b7a01f642b3597
#
_cell.length_a   1.000
_cell.length_b   1.000
_cell.length_c   1.000
_cell.angle_alpha   90.00
_cell.angle_beta   90.00
_cell.angle_gamma   90.00
#
_symmetry.space_group_name_H-M   'P 1'
#
loop_
_entity.id
_entity.type
_entity.pdbx_description
1 polymer ?
#
loop_
_entity_poly.entity_id
_entity_poly.type
_entity_poly.pdbx_seq_one_letter_code
_entity_poly.pdbx_strand_id
1 'polypeptide(L)'
;MSRIDRIVAGVSGRPGNLPALRYAADLARACDAALIFVHAWVPPGPQFVAWQFPADPLVHQWQDDAWRRLWHGLGMAFGGLPADIPAEPLILRGNPGPVLIGTAGRDGATLVVGAGRRGAVGRLRHGQVGRYCLAHASYPVIAVPSPALDRATARAVRGWARRHDDRPPGPGRATRAFRT
;
A
#
# COMPACT_ATOMS: atom_id res chain seq x y z
N MET A 1 14.78 21.61 15.66
CA MET A 1 14.28 20.61 14.68
C MET A 1 13.72 19.46 15.48
N SER A 2 12.42 19.17 15.34
CA SER A 2 11.81 18.03 16.06
C SER A 2 12.45 16.75 15.56
N ARG A 3 12.86 15.86 16.49
CA ARG A 3 13.36 14.52 16.18
C ARG A 3 12.27 13.74 15.43
N ILE A 4 12.62 13.05 14.36
CA ILE A 4 11.71 12.12 13.70
C ILE A 4 11.69 10.85 14.54
N ASP A 5 10.58 10.55 15.16
CA ASP A 5 10.38 9.37 16.01
C ASP A 5 9.47 8.31 15.37
N ARG A 6 8.74 8.73 14.34
CA ARG A 6 7.80 7.88 13.61
C ARG A 6 7.81 8.16 12.12
N ILE A 7 7.80 7.09 11.34
CA ILE A 7 7.63 7.15 9.88
C ILE A 7 6.38 6.34 9.50
N VAL A 8 5.52 6.95 8.70
CA VAL A 8 4.35 6.27 8.12
C VAL A 8 4.59 6.09 6.64
N ALA A 9 4.51 4.86 6.14
CA ALA A 9 4.70 4.54 4.74
C ALA A 9 3.42 3.99 4.11
N GLY A 10 2.93 4.65 3.06
CA GLY A 10 1.76 4.18 2.32
C GLY A 10 2.10 2.99 1.43
N VAL A 11 1.40 1.86 1.62
CA VAL A 11 1.57 0.63 0.83
C VAL A 11 0.45 0.52 -0.21
N SER A 12 0.80 0.49 -1.49
CA SER A 12 -0.20 0.34 -2.57
C SER A 12 -0.30 -1.10 -3.13
N GLY A 13 0.60 -1.99 -2.73
CA GLY A 13 0.72 -3.34 -3.29
C GLY A 13 1.17 -3.38 -4.76
N ARG A 14 1.64 -2.26 -5.32
CA ARG A 14 2.08 -2.15 -6.73
C ARG A 14 3.59 -1.98 -6.83
N PRO A 15 4.25 -2.53 -7.87
CA PRO A 15 5.71 -2.43 -8.02
C PRO A 15 6.26 -1.00 -8.02
N GLY A 16 5.49 -0.02 -8.51
CA GLY A 16 5.87 1.39 -8.50
C GLY A 16 5.96 2.04 -7.11
N ASN A 17 5.52 1.36 -6.07
CA ASN A 17 5.60 1.84 -4.69
C ASN A 17 6.86 1.33 -3.95
N LEU A 18 7.54 0.31 -4.47
CA LEU A 18 8.68 -0.31 -3.79
C LEU A 18 9.80 0.67 -3.42
N PRO A 19 10.18 1.64 -4.27
CA PRO A 19 11.18 2.64 -3.89
C PRO A 19 10.79 3.47 -2.67
N ALA A 20 9.49 3.79 -2.53
CA ALA A 20 8.99 4.53 -1.38
C ALA A 20 9.06 3.70 -0.09
N LEU A 21 8.75 2.40 -0.15
CA LEU A 21 8.85 1.50 1.00
C LEU A 21 10.31 1.34 1.46
N ARG A 22 11.23 1.12 0.51
CA ARG A 22 12.66 1.01 0.82
C ARG A 22 13.21 2.30 1.40
N TYR A 23 12.89 3.44 0.79
CA TYR A 23 13.29 4.74 1.31
C TYR A 23 12.77 4.98 2.73
N ALA A 24 11.51 4.60 3.03
CA ALA A 24 10.94 4.73 4.37
C ALA A 24 11.70 3.88 5.41
N ALA A 25 12.09 2.65 5.04
CA ALA A 25 12.87 1.78 5.91
C ALA A 25 14.30 2.32 6.14
N ASP A 26 14.95 2.83 5.10
CA ASP A 26 16.28 3.45 5.22
C ASP A 26 16.23 4.71 6.08
N LEU A 27 15.20 5.53 5.93
CA LEU A 27 14.98 6.70 6.78
C LEU A 27 14.72 6.30 8.25
N ALA A 28 13.93 5.23 8.49
CA ALA A 28 13.68 4.72 9.83
C ALA A 28 14.96 4.28 10.54
N ARG A 29 15.84 3.57 9.81
CA ARG A 29 17.16 3.19 10.32
C ARG A 29 18.02 4.42 10.65
N ALA A 30 18.05 5.39 9.74
CA ALA A 30 18.88 6.58 9.92
C ALA A 30 18.41 7.48 11.09
N CYS A 31 17.13 7.49 11.40
CA CYS A 31 16.53 8.31 12.46
C CYS A 31 16.28 7.56 13.77
N ASP A 32 16.54 6.26 13.81
CA ASP A 32 16.13 5.38 14.94
C ASP A 32 14.62 5.53 15.25
N ALA A 33 13.80 5.50 14.19
CA ALA A 33 12.37 5.78 14.24
C ALA A 33 11.54 4.51 14.03
N ALA A 34 10.36 4.45 14.65
CA ALA A 34 9.38 3.41 14.36
C ALA A 34 8.78 3.59 12.96
N LEU A 35 8.56 2.48 12.23
CA LEU A 35 7.99 2.48 10.89
C LEU A 35 6.62 1.80 10.86
N ILE A 36 5.60 2.51 10.39
CA ILE A 36 4.26 1.96 10.20
C ILE A 36 3.97 1.85 8.70
N PHE A 37 3.73 0.63 8.24
CA PHE A 37 3.30 0.37 6.88
C PHE A 37 1.77 0.36 6.79
N VAL A 38 1.19 1.31 6.10
CA VAL A 38 -0.26 1.48 6.04
C VAL A 38 -0.81 1.14 4.66
N HIS A 39 -1.72 0.19 4.59
CA HIS A 39 -2.56 -0.05 3.41
C HIS A 39 -3.98 0.42 3.69
N ALA A 40 -4.41 1.47 3.01
CA ALA A 40 -5.79 1.94 3.08
C ALA A 40 -6.64 1.25 2.02
N TRP A 41 -7.84 0.81 2.40
CA TRP A 41 -8.76 0.12 1.51
C TRP A 41 -10.19 0.66 1.60
N VAL A 42 -10.91 0.60 0.50
CA VAL A 42 -12.31 1.02 0.43
C VAL A 42 -13.12 -0.17 -0.07
N PRO A 43 -14.19 -0.56 0.61
CA PRO A 43 -15.12 -1.56 0.09
C PRO A 43 -15.64 -1.16 -1.29
N PRO A 44 -15.74 -2.08 -2.26
CA PRO A 44 -16.41 -1.81 -3.52
C PRO A 44 -17.92 -1.59 -3.28
N GLY A 45 -18.51 -0.63 -4.00
CA GLY A 45 -19.92 -0.28 -3.89
C GLY A 45 -20.23 0.92 -2.98
N PRO A 46 -21.51 1.19 -2.73
CA PRO A 46 -21.92 2.30 -1.86
C PRO A 46 -21.40 2.10 -0.44
N GLN A 47 -20.68 3.06 0.08
CA GLN A 47 -20.02 2.96 1.39
C GLN A 47 -21.00 2.70 2.55
N PHE A 48 -22.23 3.19 2.44
CA PHE A 48 -23.25 3.01 3.47
C PHE A 48 -23.64 1.54 3.71
N VAL A 49 -23.61 0.68 2.67
CA VAL A 49 -23.95 -0.75 2.80
C VAL A 49 -22.96 -1.45 3.73
N ALA A 50 -21.69 -1.17 3.57
CA ALA A 50 -20.65 -1.77 4.41
C ALA A 50 -20.62 -1.19 5.85
N TRP A 51 -21.26 -0.03 6.10
CA TRP A 51 -21.49 0.51 7.44
C TRP A 51 -22.68 -0.13 8.14
N GLN A 52 -23.75 -0.46 7.38
CA GLN A 52 -24.95 -1.10 7.91
C GLN A 52 -24.75 -2.58 8.28
N PHE A 53 -23.84 -3.27 7.57
CA PHE A 53 -23.61 -4.71 7.75
C PHE A 53 -22.11 -4.99 7.98
N PRO A 54 -21.53 -4.60 9.14
CA PRO A 54 -20.11 -4.79 9.42
C PRO A 54 -19.70 -6.26 9.51
N ALA A 55 -20.62 -7.16 9.81
CA ALA A 55 -20.40 -8.60 9.92
C ALA A 55 -20.67 -9.36 8.61
N ASP A 56 -20.86 -8.66 7.47
CA ASP A 56 -21.07 -9.31 6.18
C ASP A 56 -19.79 -10.09 5.78
N PRO A 57 -19.91 -11.36 5.38
CA PRO A 57 -18.79 -12.16 4.90
C PRO A 57 -17.97 -11.47 3.78
N LEU A 58 -18.61 -10.65 2.95
CA LEU A 58 -17.93 -9.87 1.91
C LEU A 58 -16.99 -8.82 2.50
N VAL A 59 -17.33 -8.21 3.63
CA VAL A 59 -16.46 -7.23 4.31
C VAL A 59 -15.18 -7.90 4.80
N HIS A 60 -15.28 -9.09 5.37
CA HIS A 60 -14.12 -9.89 5.79
C HIS A 60 -13.25 -10.28 4.59
N GLN A 61 -13.86 -10.71 3.48
CA GLN A 61 -13.12 -11.03 2.27
C GLN A 61 -12.33 -9.84 1.71
N TRP A 62 -12.91 -8.63 1.72
CA TRP A 62 -12.21 -7.41 1.29
C TRP A 62 -11.10 -7.02 2.25
N GLN A 63 -11.28 -7.25 3.53
CA GLN A 63 -10.25 -7.05 4.54
C GLN A 63 -9.08 -8.01 4.35
N ASP A 64 -9.35 -9.29 4.06
CA ASP A 64 -8.33 -10.28 3.74
C ASP A 64 -7.57 -9.91 2.46
N ASP A 65 -8.28 -9.41 1.45
CA ASP A 65 -7.66 -8.87 0.24
C ASP A 65 -6.74 -7.68 0.53
N ALA A 66 -7.12 -6.81 1.44
CA ALA A 66 -6.29 -5.68 1.86
C ALA A 66 -5.01 -6.17 2.57
N TRP A 67 -5.12 -7.15 3.46
CA TRP A 67 -3.97 -7.80 4.10
C TRP A 67 -3.05 -8.47 3.08
N ARG A 68 -3.60 -9.23 2.13
CA ARG A 68 -2.81 -9.86 1.06
C ARG A 68 -2.04 -8.83 0.25
N ARG A 69 -2.65 -7.70 -0.10
CA ARG A 69 -1.97 -6.61 -0.84
C ARG A 69 -0.87 -5.94 -0.03
N LEU A 70 -1.07 -5.73 1.26
CA LEU A 70 -0.04 -5.19 2.16
C LEU A 70 1.15 -6.16 2.21
N TRP A 71 0.92 -7.43 2.54
CA TRP A 71 1.97 -8.44 2.63
C TRP A 71 2.67 -8.70 1.30
N HIS A 72 1.94 -8.68 0.18
CA HIS A 72 2.55 -8.75 -1.14
C HIS A 72 3.51 -7.58 -1.38
N GLY A 73 3.12 -6.36 -1.03
CA GLY A 73 3.98 -5.17 -1.12
C GLY A 73 5.24 -5.28 -0.27
N LEU A 74 5.12 -5.73 0.98
CA LEU A 74 6.26 -5.93 1.89
C LEU A 74 7.16 -7.08 1.40
N GLY A 75 6.58 -8.18 0.94
CA GLY A 75 7.32 -9.30 0.36
C GLY A 75 8.16 -8.89 -0.85
N MET A 76 7.59 -8.08 -1.77
CA MET A 76 8.34 -7.55 -2.91
C MET A 76 9.44 -6.55 -2.52
N ALA A 77 9.24 -5.78 -1.46
CA ALA A 77 10.20 -4.76 -1.04
C ALA A 77 11.37 -5.34 -0.23
N PHE A 78 11.06 -6.28 0.69
CA PHE A 78 11.96 -6.74 1.75
C PHE A 78 12.02 -8.26 1.92
N GLY A 79 11.19 -9.03 1.23
CA GLY A 79 11.00 -10.46 1.50
C GLY A 79 10.06 -10.75 2.68
N GLY A 80 9.55 -9.72 3.36
CA GLY A 80 8.69 -9.77 4.53
C GLY A 80 8.69 -8.47 5.29
N LEU A 81 8.37 -8.49 6.58
CA LEU A 81 8.51 -7.32 7.45
C LEU A 81 9.98 -7.15 7.83
N PRO A 82 10.58 -5.94 7.74
CA PRO A 82 11.95 -5.70 8.23
C PRO A 82 12.08 -6.07 9.71
N ALA A 83 13.06 -6.91 10.04
CA ALA A 83 13.29 -7.37 11.41
C ALA A 83 14.31 -6.50 12.18
N ASP A 84 15.02 -5.65 11.48
CA ASP A 84 16.11 -4.81 12.00
C ASP A 84 15.65 -3.44 12.51
N ILE A 85 14.37 -3.11 12.34
CA ILE A 85 13.74 -1.86 12.80
C ILE A 85 12.38 -2.16 13.46
N PRO A 86 11.92 -1.35 14.42
CA PRO A 86 10.55 -1.44 14.91
C PRO A 86 9.57 -1.14 13.78
N ALA A 87 8.94 -2.18 13.21
CA ALA A 87 8.04 -2.05 12.07
C ALA A 87 6.69 -2.71 12.32
N GLU A 88 5.60 -2.01 11.97
CA GLU A 88 4.22 -2.47 12.17
C GLU A 88 3.44 -2.39 10.85
N PRO A 89 2.79 -3.49 10.41
CA PRO A 89 1.86 -3.48 9.29
C PRO A 89 0.45 -3.13 9.77
N LEU A 90 -0.22 -2.21 9.08
CA LEU A 90 -1.56 -1.74 9.44
C LEU A 90 -2.45 -1.65 8.20
N ILE A 91 -3.65 -2.22 8.27
CA ILE A 91 -4.70 -1.96 7.27
C ILE A 91 -5.78 -1.08 7.89
N LEU A 92 -6.21 -0.07 7.14
CA LEU A 92 -7.26 0.85 7.58
C LEU A 92 -8.30 1.03 6.48
N ARG A 93 -9.56 1.05 6.89
CA ARG A 93 -10.67 1.31 5.98
C ARG A 93 -10.81 2.82 5.75
N GLY A 94 -10.85 3.22 4.50
CA GLY A 94 -11.04 4.61 4.09
C GLY A 94 -10.23 4.99 2.86
N ASN A 95 -10.45 6.23 2.39
CA ASN A 95 -9.69 6.78 1.27
C ASN A 95 -8.21 6.95 1.66
N PRO A 96 -7.26 6.51 0.80
CA PRO A 96 -5.84 6.48 1.17
C PRO A 96 -5.26 7.79 1.64
N GLY A 97 -5.61 8.92 1.02
CA GLY A 97 -5.08 10.24 1.40
C GLY A 97 -5.42 10.62 2.85
N PRO A 98 -6.72 10.76 3.20
CA PRO A 98 -7.14 11.04 4.57
C PRO A 98 -6.64 10.03 5.60
N VAL A 99 -6.67 8.73 5.27
CA VAL A 99 -6.19 7.66 6.17
C VAL A 99 -4.71 7.84 6.51
N LEU A 100 -3.86 8.06 5.50
CA LEU A 100 -2.43 8.25 5.70
C LEU A 100 -2.13 9.50 6.51
N ILE A 101 -2.83 10.60 6.23
CA ILE A 101 -2.70 11.84 6.98
C ILE A 101 -3.10 11.64 8.44
N GLY A 102 -4.25 11.03 8.70
CA GLY A 102 -4.73 10.77 10.06
C GLY A 102 -3.81 9.83 10.85
N THR A 103 -3.21 8.83 10.18
CA THR A 103 -2.27 7.90 10.84
C THR A 103 -0.96 8.56 11.22
N ALA A 104 -0.45 9.47 10.37
CA ALA A 104 0.80 10.18 10.63
C ALA A 104 0.62 11.40 11.57
N GLY A 105 -0.58 11.91 11.78
CA GLY A 105 -0.96 13.18 12.38
C GLY A 105 -0.47 13.48 13.81
N ARG A 106 0.83 13.32 14.08
CA ARG A 106 1.50 13.67 15.34
C ARG A 106 2.77 14.47 15.07
N ASP A 107 3.17 15.27 16.04
CA ASP A 107 4.49 15.88 16.05
C ASP A 107 5.57 14.79 16.05
N GLY A 108 6.64 15.00 15.29
CA GLY A 108 7.72 14.02 15.09
C GLY A 108 7.45 12.97 14.00
N ALA A 109 6.26 12.93 13.41
CA ALA A 109 5.96 11.99 12.32
C ALA A 109 6.42 12.52 10.96
N THR A 110 6.81 11.59 10.09
CA THR A 110 7.08 11.84 8.67
C THR A 110 6.30 10.85 7.81
N LEU A 111 5.58 11.35 6.81
CA LEU A 111 4.83 10.52 5.88
C LEU A 111 5.63 10.28 4.61
N VAL A 112 5.80 9.01 4.23
CA VAL A 112 6.45 8.60 2.98
C VAL A 112 5.42 7.97 2.04
N VAL A 113 5.31 8.52 0.84
CA VAL A 113 4.38 8.05 -0.19
C VAL A 113 5.06 7.93 -1.55
N GLY A 114 4.55 7.06 -2.40
CA GLY A 114 4.97 7.04 -3.80
C GLY A 114 4.41 8.24 -4.56
N ALA A 115 5.26 8.94 -5.30
CA ALA A 115 4.86 10.06 -6.15
C ALA A 115 4.09 9.65 -7.41
N GLY A 116 3.88 8.34 -7.63
CA GLY A 116 3.26 7.80 -8.82
C GLY A 116 4.20 7.78 -10.03
N ARG A 117 3.68 7.40 -11.19
CA ARG A 117 4.48 7.29 -12.43
C ARG A 117 4.70 8.65 -13.07
N ARG A 118 5.93 8.89 -13.55
CA ARG A 118 6.24 10.06 -14.39
C ARG A 118 5.57 9.90 -15.77
N GLY A 119 4.96 10.97 -16.29
CA GLY A 119 4.30 11.04 -17.60
C GLY A 119 2.94 11.75 -17.53
N ALA A 120 2.52 12.40 -18.63
CA ALA A 120 1.31 13.25 -18.66
C ALA A 120 0.03 12.45 -18.30
N VAL A 121 -0.11 11.23 -18.81
CA VAL A 121 -1.27 10.36 -18.55
C VAL A 121 -1.15 9.64 -17.18
N GLY A 122 0.07 9.33 -16.72
CA GLY A 122 0.31 8.68 -15.43
C GLY A 122 0.08 9.62 -14.25
N ARG A 123 0.30 10.93 -14.41
CA ARG A 123 0.09 11.93 -13.37
C ARG A 123 -1.38 12.11 -13.00
N LEU A 124 -2.31 11.95 -13.94
CA LEU A 124 -3.75 12.14 -13.67
C LEU A 124 -4.36 11.01 -12.83
N ARG A 125 -3.86 9.78 -12.94
CA ARG A 125 -4.47 8.61 -12.28
C ARG A 125 -3.69 8.02 -11.10
N HIS A 126 -2.35 8.16 -11.05
CA HIS A 126 -1.51 7.41 -10.12
C HIS A 126 -0.77 8.24 -9.06
N GLY A 127 -0.88 9.56 -9.09
CA GLY A 127 -0.25 10.47 -8.11
C GLY A 127 -1.23 11.17 -7.17
N GLN A 128 -2.50 10.80 -7.19
CA GLN A 128 -3.54 11.50 -6.42
C GLN A 128 -3.29 11.46 -4.91
N VAL A 129 -2.93 10.29 -4.37
CA VAL A 129 -2.67 10.13 -2.93
C VAL A 129 -1.48 11.00 -2.49
N GLY A 130 -0.35 10.93 -3.20
CA GLY A 130 0.81 11.75 -2.86
C GLY A 130 0.53 13.25 -2.93
N ARG A 131 -0.18 13.70 -3.97
CA ARG A 131 -0.59 15.12 -4.09
C ARG A 131 -1.55 15.54 -2.99
N TYR A 132 -2.51 14.69 -2.66
CA TYR A 132 -3.43 14.94 -1.55
C TYR A 132 -2.67 15.10 -0.24
N CYS A 133 -1.76 14.18 0.08
CA CYS A 133 -0.95 14.24 1.28
C CYS A 133 -0.08 15.50 1.34
N LEU A 134 0.57 15.86 0.23
CA LEU A 134 1.39 17.09 0.14
C LEU A 134 0.58 18.37 0.34
N ALA A 135 -0.69 18.37 -0.07
CA ALA A 135 -1.56 19.54 0.03
C ALA A 135 -2.24 19.69 1.40
N HIS A 136 -2.40 18.60 2.16
CA HIS A 136 -3.24 18.61 3.37
C HIS A 136 -2.52 18.19 4.66
N ALA A 137 -1.28 17.71 4.59
CA ALA A 137 -0.52 17.37 5.78
C ALA A 137 0.09 18.61 6.43
N SER A 138 0.06 18.66 7.77
CA SER A 138 0.70 19.70 8.59
C SER A 138 2.09 19.30 9.09
N TYR A 139 2.65 18.20 8.62
CA TYR A 139 3.95 17.61 8.97
C TYR A 139 4.70 17.20 7.70
N PRO A 140 6.00 16.84 7.78
CA PRO A 140 6.79 16.51 6.62
C PRO A 140 6.22 15.34 5.80
N VAL A 141 6.09 15.53 4.48
CA VAL A 141 5.69 14.50 3.52
C VAL A 141 6.77 14.33 2.48
N ILE A 142 7.25 13.10 2.32
CA ILE A 142 8.24 12.72 1.33
C ILE A 142 7.57 11.94 0.21
N ALA A 143 7.54 12.51 -0.99
CA ALA A 143 7.00 11.86 -2.17
C ALA A 143 8.14 11.24 -3.00
N VAL A 144 8.26 9.91 -2.95
CA VAL A 144 9.34 9.17 -3.63
C VAL A 144 8.91 8.82 -5.06
N PRO A 145 9.64 9.27 -6.07
CA PRO A 145 9.32 8.95 -7.45
C PRO A 145 9.57 7.47 -7.76
N SER A 146 8.64 6.85 -8.51
CA SER A 146 8.92 5.56 -9.11
C SER A 146 9.97 5.72 -10.21
N PRO A 147 10.98 4.83 -10.30
CA PRO A 147 11.90 4.81 -11.42
C PRO A 147 11.12 4.75 -12.74
N ALA A 148 11.51 5.54 -13.71
CA ALA A 148 11.00 5.38 -15.06
C ALA A 148 11.48 4.01 -15.57
N LEU A 149 10.59 3.02 -15.60
CA LEU A 149 10.86 1.81 -16.38
C LEU A 149 11.08 2.28 -17.83
N ASP A 150 12.22 2.00 -18.39
CA ASP A 150 12.39 2.23 -19.81
C ASP A 150 11.32 1.45 -20.59
N ARG A 151 11.07 1.83 -21.84
CA ARG A 151 9.98 1.21 -22.61
C ARG A 151 10.21 -0.28 -22.83
N ALA A 152 11.46 -0.73 -22.85
CA ALA A 152 11.82 -2.14 -23.03
C ALA A 152 11.52 -2.94 -21.75
N THR A 153 11.96 -2.48 -20.58
CA THR A 153 11.66 -3.08 -19.28
C THR A 153 10.16 -3.07 -18.98
N ALA A 154 9.45 -1.99 -19.32
CA ALA A 154 8.00 -1.92 -19.16
C ALA A 154 7.24 -2.92 -20.06
N ARG A 155 7.75 -3.21 -21.29
CA ARG A 155 7.22 -4.26 -22.16
C ARG A 155 7.50 -5.65 -21.61
N ALA A 156 8.73 -5.91 -21.15
CA ALA A 156 9.13 -7.18 -20.58
C ALA A 156 8.29 -7.55 -19.33
N VAL A 157 8.12 -6.59 -18.42
CA VAL A 157 7.29 -6.77 -17.20
C VAL A 157 5.81 -7.03 -17.56
N ARG A 158 5.25 -6.30 -18.53
CA ARG A 158 3.88 -6.57 -19.00
C ARG A 158 3.75 -7.92 -19.69
N GLY A 159 4.75 -8.33 -20.46
CA GLY A 159 4.79 -9.63 -21.12
C GLY A 159 4.90 -10.78 -20.11
N TRP A 160 5.69 -10.59 -19.07
CA TRP A 160 5.81 -11.54 -17.95
C TRP A 160 4.50 -11.63 -17.16
N ALA A 161 3.91 -10.52 -16.77
CA ALA A 161 2.66 -10.48 -16.02
C ALA A 161 1.49 -11.15 -16.76
N ARG A 162 1.42 -11.00 -18.10
CA ARG A 162 0.39 -11.71 -18.90
C ARG A 162 0.61 -13.21 -18.98
N ARG A 163 1.87 -13.68 -18.93
CA ARG A 163 2.20 -15.11 -18.97
C ARG A 163 2.08 -15.80 -17.61
N HIS A 164 2.13 -15.02 -16.52
CA HIS A 164 2.05 -15.46 -15.14
C HIS A 164 0.85 -14.81 -14.43
N ASP A 165 -0.22 -14.56 -15.19
CA ASP A 165 -1.54 -14.26 -14.63
C ASP A 165 -2.08 -15.59 -14.08
N ASP A 166 -1.48 -16.02 -12.95
CA ASP A 166 -2.02 -17.06 -12.09
C ASP A 166 -3.33 -16.52 -11.50
N ARG A 167 -4.35 -16.62 -12.32
CA ARG A 167 -5.72 -16.59 -11.86
C ARG A 167 -5.79 -17.61 -10.74
N PRO A 168 -6.10 -17.21 -9.48
CA PRO A 168 -6.29 -18.19 -8.43
C PRO A 168 -7.31 -19.20 -8.95
N PRO A 169 -7.11 -20.51 -8.75
CA PRO A 169 -8.07 -21.50 -9.18
C PRO A 169 -9.42 -21.09 -8.62
N GLY A 170 -10.39 -20.87 -9.50
CA GLY A 170 -11.73 -20.47 -9.12
C GLY A 170 -12.28 -21.50 -8.12
N PRO A 171 -13.22 -21.13 -7.22
CA PRO A 171 -13.85 -22.04 -6.30
C PRO A 171 -14.76 -22.99 -7.09
N GLY A 172 -14.19 -24.06 -7.62
CA GLY A 172 -14.88 -24.98 -8.47
C GLY A 172 -14.20 -26.33 -8.53
N ARG A 173 -14.67 -27.23 -7.67
CA ARG A 173 -14.56 -28.71 -7.64
C ARG A 173 -13.90 -29.30 -6.40
N ALA A 174 -14.39 -28.94 -5.23
CA ALA A 174 -14.18 -29.78 -4.05
C ALA A 174 -15.51 -29.91 -3.26
N THR A 175 -16.57 -30.33 -3.96
CA THR A 175 -17.81 -30.74 -3.29
C THR A 175 -18.41 -31.93 -4.03
N ARG A 176 -17.69 -33.06 -4.02
CA ARG A 176 -18.26 -34.37 -4.33
C ARG A 176 -17.39 -35.48 -3.76
N ALA A 177 -17.40 -35.66 -2.46
CA ALA A 177 -17.09 -36.94 -1.80
C ALA A 177 -17.35 -36.80 -0.29
N PHE A 178 -18.60 -36.79 0.12
CA PHE A 178 -19.06 -37.30 1.41
C PHE A 178 -20.57 -37.43 1.33
N ARG A 179 -21.02 -38.52 0.69
CA ARG A 179 -22.32 -39.15 0.88
C ARG A 179 -22.12 -40.62 0.73
N THR A 180 -21.89 -41.28 1.78
CA THR A 180 -22.41 -42.62 2.19
C THR A 180 -22.25 -42.72 3.68
#